data_8ae2bb369f40451a3e849bac2f6dd73c
#
_entry.id   8ae2bb369f40451a3e849bac2f6dd73c
#
_cell.length_a   1.000
_cell.length_b   1.000
_cell.length_c   1.000
_cell.angle_alpha   90.00
_cell.angle_beta   90.00
_cell.angle_gamma   90.00
#
_symmetry.space_group_name_H-M   'P 1'
#
loop_
_entity.id
_entity.type
_entity.pdbx_description
1 polymer ?
#
loop_
_entity_poly.entity_id
_entity_poly.type
_entity_poly.pdbx_seq_one_letter_code
_entity_poly.pdbx_strand_id
1 'polypeptide(L)'
;MNKILLISLIFIFNITADDHVSEINTLLDGLHEDAHKGNYKSYFKRYTSDAVFLGTDKTERWTIKEFRAYAEPAFADGHGWTYKVVDRNIEGAGNTRWFDEIVFNKKLGHCRGTGVVQLINGEWKIVHYALTMLIPNSVAEEVGSKSRAADAK
;
A
#
# COMPACT_ATOMS: atom_id res chain seq x y z
N MET A 1 26.74 55.50 1.90
CA MET A 1 26.17 54.36 1.17
C MET A 1 26.25 53.13 2.08
N ASN A 2 25.15 52.81 2.81
CA ASN A 2 25.10 51.63 3.70
C ASN A 2 24.70 50.40 2.88
N LYS A 3 25.59 49.44 2.81
CA LYS A 3 25.28 48.13 2.22
C LYS A 3 24.56 47.29 3.28
N ILE A 4 23.25 47.08 3.09
CA ILE A 4 22.46 46.11 3.88
C ILE A 4 22.84 44.72 3.41
N LEU A 5 23.50 43.96 4.27
CA LEU A 5 23.81 42.55 4.05
C LEU A 5 22.56 41.72 4.40
N LEU A 6 21.86 41.23 3.38
CA LEU A 6 20.70 40.30 3.57
C LEU A 6 21.27 38.94 3.91
N ILE A 7 21.23 38.53 5.18
CA ILE A 7 21.54 37.16 5.60
C ILE A 7 20.28 36.34 5.39
N SER A 8 20.27 35.52 4.34
CA SER A 8 19.22 34.51 4.11
C SER A 8 19.44 33.36 5.09
N LEU A 9 18.56 33.22 6.07
CA LEU A 9 18.58 32.15 7.02
C LEU A 9 17.93 30.91 6.35
N ILE A 10 18.76 29.97 5.86
CA ILE A 10 18.27 28.69 5.32
C ILE A 10 17.95 27.78 6.51
N PHE A 11 16.67 27.58 6.80
CA PHE A 11 16.22 26.55 7.74
C PHE A 11 16.33 25.19 7.04
N ILE A 12 17.34 24.42 7.40
CA ILE A 12 17.45 23.00 7.02
C ILE A 12 16.57 22.21 8.02
N PHE A 13 15.38 21.80 7.59
CA PHE A 13 14.60 20.81 8.34
C PHE A 13 15.31 19.47 8.23
N ASN A 14 15.90 18.99 9.32
CA ASN A 14 16.38 17.62 9.41
C ASN A 14 15.17 16.71 9.66
N ILE A 15 14.66 16.05 8.62
CA ILE A 15 13.65 15.00 8.75
C ILE A 15 14.36 13.76 9.33
N THR A 16 13.88 13.26 10.45
CA THR A 16 14.44 12.07 11.13
C THR A 16 13.88 10.79 10.52
N ALA A 17 14.50 9.65 10.83
CA ALA A 17 13.97 8.34 10.40
C ALA A 17 12.56 8.06 10.96
N ASP A 18 12.26 8.56 12.16
CA ASP A 18 10.94 8.43 12.79
C ASP A 18 9.87 9.23 12.06
N ASP A 19 10.23 10.41 11.50
CA ASP A 19 9.30 11.22 10.71
C ASP A 19 8.87 10.48 9.44
N HIS A 20 9.79 9.79 8.76
CA HIS A 20 9.47 9.00 7.57
C HIS A 20 8.58 7.79 7.88
N VAL A 21 8.77 7.12 9.02
CA VAL A 21 7.88 6.02 9.44
C VAL A 21 6.47 6.55 9.68
N SER A 22 6.32 7.71 10.32
CA SER A 22 5.02 8.36 10.54
C SER A 22 4.34 8.74 9.23
N GLU A 23 5.07 9.32 8.27
CA GLU A 23 4.56 9.69 6.94
C GLU A 23 4.09 8.45 6.15
N ILE A 24 4.86 7.35 6.20
CA ILE A 24 4.50 6.10 5.52
C ILE A 24 3.27 5.47 6.17
N ASN A 25 3.15 5.48 7.50
CA ASN A 25 1.94 5.04 8.18
C ASN A 25 0.72 5.85 7.71
N THR A 26 0.84 7.18 7.62
CA THR A 26 -0.22 8.06 7.12
C THR A 26 -0.60 7.73 5.67
N LEU A 27 0.38 7.43 4.81
CA LEU A 27 0.14 7.00 3.43
C LEU A 27 -0.69 5.71 3.38
N LEU A 28 -0.30 4.69 4.16
CA LEU A 28 -0.92 3.37 4.14
C LEU A 28 -2.28 3.36 4.84
N ASP A 29 -2.44 4.10 5.94
CA ASP A 29 -3.75 4.27 6.59
C ASP A 29 -4.74 4.95 5.66
N GLY A 30 -4.28 6.00 4.97
CA GLY A 30 -5.08 6.66 3.96
C GLY A 30 -5.42 5.77 2.77
N LEU A 31 -4.55 4.81 2.39
CA LEU A 31 -4.86 3.81 1.36
C LEU A 31 -6.08 2.98 1.74
N HIS A 32 -6.10 2.44 2.96
CA HIS A 32 -7.22 1.63 3.44
C HIS A 32 -8.49 2.45 3.63
N GLU A 33 -8.36 3.68 4.12
CA GLU A 33 -9.50 4.58 4.30
C GLU A 33 -10.12 5.02 2.97
N ASP A 34 -9.30 5.35 1.97
CA ASP A 34 -9.79 5.70 0.64
C ASP A 34 -10.49 4.52 -0.04
N ALA A 35 -9.97 3.28 0.14
CA ALA A 35 -10.64 2.08 -0.34
C ALA A 35 -11.99 1.88 0.34
N HIS A 36 -12.05 2.00 1.67
CA HIS A 36 -13.28 1.84 2.44
C HIS A 36 -14.36 2.85 2.03
N LYS A 37 -13.97 4.09 1.78
CA LYS A 37 -14.88 5.19 1.39
C LYS A 37 -15.20 5.26 -0.09
N GLY A 38 -14.63 4.40 -0.93
CA GLY A 38 -14.78 4.49 -2.38
C GLY A 38 -14.10 5.69 -3.02
N ASN A 39 -13.09 6.28 -2.37
CA ASN A 39 -12.36 7.45 -2.86
C ASN A 39 -11.35 7.07 -3.95
N TYR A 40 -11.84 6.61 -5.10
CA TYR A 40 -11.04 6.09 -6.20
C TYR A 40 -9.83 6.95 -6.58
N LYS A 41 -10.04 8.26 -6.80
CA LYS A 41 -8.97 9.18 -7.22
C LYS A 41 -7.88 9.30 -6.14
N SER A 42 -8.25 9.43 -4.88
CA SER A 42 -7.31 9.56 -3.75
C SER A 42 -6.56 8.25 -3.52
N TYR A 43 -7.23 7.11 -3.60
CA TYR A 43 -6.64 5.78 -3.50
C TYR A 43 -5.50 5.61 -4.50
N PHE A 44 -5.76 5.87 -5.77
CA PHE A 44 -4.77 5.68 -6.84
C PHE A 44 -3.71 6.79 -6.92
N LYS A 45 -3.94 7.96 -6.32
CA LYS A 45 -2.91 9.01 -6.19
C LYS A 45 -1.76 8.57 -5.28
N ARG A 46 -1.96 7.59 -4.41
CA ARG A 46 -0.95 7.05 -3.49
C ARG A 46 0.09 6.17 -4.19
N TYR A 47 -0.21 5.66 -5.37
CA TYR A 47 0.68 4.85 -6.20
C TYR A 47 1.48 5.70 -7.17
N THR A 48 2.65 5.19 -7.59
CA THR A 48 3.36 5.72 -8.76
C THR A 48 2.65 5.28 -10.04
N SER A 49 2.96 5.93 -11.17
CA SER A 49 2.38 5.59 -12.47
C SER A 49 2.83 4.23 -13.01
N ASP A 50 3.96 3.73 -12.52
CA ASP A 50 4.59 2.45 -12.89
C ASP A 50 4.47 1.38 -11.78
N ALA A 51 3.69 1.65 -10.75
CA ALA A 51 3.47 0.71 -9.67
C ALA A 51 2.88 -0.62 -10.16
N VAL A 52 3.22 -1.68 -9.40
CA VAL A 52 2.68 -3.02 -9.61
C VAL A 52 1.87 -3.45 -8.39
N PHE A 53 0.68 -3.98 -8.64
CA PHE A 53 -0.16 -4.58 -7.61
C PHE A 53 -0.29 -6.09 -7.87
N LEU A 54 -0.10 -6.90 -6.81
CA LEU A 54 -0.37 -8.33 -6.81
C LEU A 54 -1.59 -8.59 -5.93
N GLY A 55 -2.63 -9.15 -6.52
CA GLY A 55 -3.83 -9.56 -5.79
C GLY A 55 -3.67 -10.95 -5.17
N THR A 56 -4.78 -11.50 -4.69
CA THR A 56 -4.80 -12.77 -3.96
C THR A 56 -4.85 -14.01 -4.85
N ASP A 57 -5.13 -13.85 -6.13
CA ASP A 57 -5.09 -14.92 -7.14
C ASP A 57 -3.76 -14.89 -7.91
N LYS A 58 -3.27 -16.06 -8.31
CA LYS A 58 -2.01 -16.22 -9.05
C LYS A 58 -1.96 -15.46 -10.38
N THR A 59 -3.10 -15.14 -10.97
CA THR A 59 -3.24 -14.40 -12.23
C THR A 59 -3.27 -12.88 -12.02
N GLU A 60 -3.44 -12.42 -10.78
CA GLU A 60 -3.63 -11.04 -10.42
C GLU A 60 -2.29 -10.30 -10.25
N ARG A 61 -1.54 -10.15 -11.34
CA ARG A 61 -0.38 -9.28 -11.41
C ARG A 61 -0.68 -8.15 -12.37
N TRP A 62 -0.97 -6.98 -11.83
CA TRP A 62 -1.42 -5.81 -12.57
C TRP A 62 -0.41 -4.67 -12.56
N THR A 63 -0.24 -4.03 -13.71
CA THR A 63 0.22 -2.64 -13.75
C THR A 63 -0.82 -1.75 -13.07
N ILE A 64 -0.41 -0.57 -12.62
CA ILE A 64 -1.37 0.35 -11.98
C ILE A 64 -2.53 0.73 -12.91
N LYS A 65 -2.32 0.73 -14.23
CA LYS A 65 -3.38 0.99 -15.22
C LYS A 65 -4.43 -0.13 -15.24
N GLU A 66 -3.99 -1.38 -15.24
CA GLU A 66 -4.89 -2.54 -15.20
C GLU A 66 -5.61 -2.63 -13.86
N PHE A 67 -4.89 -2.38 -12.75
CA PHE A 67 -5.51 -2.36 -11.42
C PHE A 67 -6.57 -1.26 -11.29
N ARG A 68 -6.37 -0.10 -11.89
CA ARG A 68 -7.39 0.95 -11.96
C ARG A 68 -8.66 0.46 -12.65
N ALA A 69 -8.53 -0.17 -13.81
CA ALA A 69 -9.66 -0.70 -14.55
C ALA A 69 -10.41 -1.81 -13.78
N TYR A 70 -9.68 -2.69 -13.10
CA TYR A 70 -10.25 -3.72 -12.23
C TYR A 70 -11.03 -3.13 -11.04
N ALA A 71 -10.48 -2.09 -10.41
CA ALA A 71 -11.06 -1.48 -9.21
C ALA A 71 -12.25 -0.55 -9.50
N GLU A 72 -12.32 0.04 -10.69
CA GLU A 72 -13.30 1.07 -11.02
C GLU A 72 -14.74 0.67 -10.72
N PRO A 73 -15.26 -0.52 -11.10
CA PRO A 73 -16.63 -0.92 -10.78
C PRO A 73 -16.90 -1.02 -9.27
N ALA A 74 -15.93 -1.54 -8.51
CA ALA A 74 -16.08 -1.68 -7.05
C ALA A 74 -16.15 -0.32 -6.34
N PHE A 75 -15.40 0.68 -6.83
CA PHE A 75 -15.42 2.03 -6.27
C PHE A 75 -16.61 2.87 -6.75
N ALA A 76 -17.22 2.53 -7.89
CA ALA A 76 -18.36 3.26 -8.44
C ALA A 76 -19.59 3.17 -7.53
N ASP A 77 -19.73 2.11 -6.74
CA ASP A 77 -20.82 1.92 -5.78
C ASP A 77 -20.61 2.69 -4.46
N GLY A 78 -19.59 3.57 -4.39
CA GLY A 78 -19.30 4.41 -3.23
C GLY A 78 -18.54 3.71 -2.10
N HIS A 79 -18.07 2.49 -2.32
CA HIS A 79 -17.17 1.76 -1.43
C HIS A 79 -16.39 0.73 -2.25
N GLY A 80 -15.09 0.62 -1.99
CA GLY A 80 -14.27 -0.44 -2.57
C GLY A 80 -14.19 -1.65 -1.64
N TRP A 81 -13.04 -1.87 -1.06
CA TRP A 81 -12.81 -2.96 -0.10
C TRP A 81 -12.43 -2.42 1.27
N THR A 82 -12.85 -3.15 2.29
CA THR A 82 -12.57 -2.78 3.67
C THR A 82 -11.54 -3.72 4.28
N TYR A 83 -10.39 -3.17 4.64
CA TYR A 83 -9.37 -3.84 5.42
C TYR A 83 -9.13 -3.07 6.73
N LYS A 84 -9.09 -3.81 7.84
CA LYS A 84 -8.72 -3.27 9.15
C LYS A 84 -7.28 -3.66 9.43
N VAL A 85 -6.40 -2.69 9.60
CA VAL A 85 -5.00 -2.93 9.99
C VAL A 85 -4.97 -3.51 11.41
N VAL A 86 -4.22 -4.60 11.58
CA VAL A 86 -4.00 -5.30 12.85
C VAL A 86 -2.59 -5.01 13.35
N ASP A 87 -1.61 -5.05 12.46
CA ASP A 87 -0.20 -4.80 12.74
C ASP A 87 0.50 -4.29 11.48
N ARG A 88 1.60 -3.52 11.64
CA ARG A 88 2.40 -3.04 10.52
C ARG A 88 3.84 -2.80 10.94
N ASN A 89 4.77 -3.22 10.11
CA ASN A 89 6.19 -2.98 10.23
C ASN A 89 6.70 -2.23 9.01
N ILE A 90 7.58 -1.26 9.21
CA ILE A 90 8.19 -0.45 8.15
C ILE A 90 9.69 -0.44 8.39
N GLU A 91 10.44 -0.85 7.39
CA GLU A 91 11.89 -0.99 7.46
C GLU A 91 12.59 -0.36 6.25
N GLY A 92 13.92 -0.35 6.27
CA GLY A 92 14.76 0.18 5.20
C GLY A 92 15.38 1.53 5.54
N ALA A 93 16.05 2.15 4.57
CA ALA A 93 16.77 3.41 4.74
C ALA A 93 16.68 4.31 3.51
N GLY A 94 16.95 5.61 3.68
CA GLY A 94 16.91 6.59 2.60
C GLY A 94 15.51 6.74 1.99
N ASN A 95 15.45 6.88 0.70
CA ASN A 95 14.23 7.17 -0.06
C ASN A 95 13.42 5.93 -0.46
N THR A 96 13.83 4.74 -0.01
CA THR A 96 13.11 3.49 -0.28
C THR A 96 12.90 2.74 1.02
N ARG A 97 11.65 2.38 1.29
CA ARG A 97 11.25 1.58 2.44
C ARG A 97 10.40 0.41 1.96
N TRP A 98 10.46 -0.68 2.70
CA TRP A 98 9.49 -1.77 2.55
C TRP A 98 8.66 -1.89 3.81
N PHE A 99 7.50 -2.47 3.67
CA PHE A 99 6.59 -2.72 4.78
C PHE A 99 5.95 -4.09 4.65
N ASP A 100 5.53 -4.61 5.77
CA ASP A 100 4.53 -5.66 5.85
C ASP A 100 3.43 -5.25 6.83
N GLU A 101 2.22 -5.69 6.56
CA GLU A 101 1.09 -5.45 7.44
C GLU A 101 0.17 -6.67 7.52
N ILE A 102 -0.39 -6.91 8.68
CA ILE A 102 -1.50 -7.83 8.87
C ILE A 102 -2.78 -7.02 8.80
N VAL A 103 -3.64 -7.38 7.87
CA VAL A 103 -4.94 -6.74 7.70
C VAL A 103 -6.05 -7.79 7.78
N PHE A 104 -7.20 -7.38 8.32
CA PHE A 104 -8.39 -8.23 8.40
C PHE A 104 -9.45 -7.76 7.42
N ASN A 105 -9.97 -8.69 6.63
CA ASN A 105 -11.12 -8.51 5.75
C ASN A 105 -12.22 -9.49 6.12
N LYS A 106 -13.47 -9.03 6.20
CA LYS A 106 -14.60 -9.88 6.63
C LYS A 106 -14.83 -11.10 5.73
N LYS A 107 -14.53 -11.00 4.42
CA LYS A 107 -14.70 -12.09 3.45
C LYS A 107 -13.49 -13.04 3.41
N LEU A 108 -12.28 -12.48 3.47
CA LEU A 108 -11.03 -13.22 3.25
C LEU A 108 -10.32 -13.65 4.54
N GLY A 109 -10.77 -13.15 5.70
CA GLY A 109 -10.06 -13.35 6.96
C GLY A 109 -8.80 -12.48 7.07
N HIS A 110 -7.76 -12.99 7.73
CA HIS A 110 -6.49 -12.30 7.81
C HIS A 110 -5.73 -12.41 6.50
N CYS A 111 -5.20 -11.30 6.06
CA CYS A 111 -4.31 -11.19 4.90
C CYS A 111 -2.99 -10.52 5.32
N ARG A 112 -1.96 -10.72 4.53
CA ARG A 112 -0.72 -9.96 4.61
C ARG A 112 -0.62 -9.05 3.41
N GLY A 113 -0.50 -7.75 3.67
CA GLY A 113 -0.02 -6.78 2.71
C GLY A 113 1.50 -6.67 2.84
N THR A 114 2.21 -6.72 1.73
CA THR A 114 3.64 -6.39 1.68
C THR A 114 3.88 -5.40 0.56
N GLY A 115 4.82 -4.52 0.72
CA GLY A 115 5.06 -3.55 -0.34
C GLY A 115 6.33 -2.74 -0.18
N VAL A 116 6.55 -1.91 -1.19
CA VAL A 116 7.66 -0.97 -1.27
C VAL A 116 7.10 0.42 -1.51
N VAL A 117 7.64 1.38 -0.77
CA VAL A 117 7.34 2.80 -0.94
C VAL A 117 8.61 3.57 -1.26
N GLN A 118 8.49 4.63 -2.05
CA GLN A 118 9.59 5.53 -2.40
C GLN A 118 9.22 6.99 -2.13
N LEU A 119 10.20 7.75 -1.64
CA LEU A 119 10.10 9.20 -1.48
C LEU A 119 10.42 9.86 -2.83
N ILE A 120 9.41 10.44 -3.46
CA ILE A 120 9.48 11.06 -4.78
C ILE A 120 9.01 12.50 -4.67
N ASN A 121 9.88 13.45 -4.95
CA ASN A 121 9.59 14.89 -4.87
C ASN A 121 9.00 15.32 -3.50
N GLY A 122 9.49 14.72 -2.41
CA GLY A 122 9.03 15.01 -1.05
C GLY A 122 7.74 14.32 -0.63
N GLU A 123 7.18 13.42 -1.45
CA GLU A 123 5.99 12.63 -1.10
C GLU A 123 6.30 11.13 -1.17
N TRP A 124 5.89 10.36 -0.15
CA TRP A 124 5.94 8.90 -0.21
C TRP A 124 4.87 8.35 -1.15
N LYS A 125 5.28 7.42 -2.02
CA LYS A 125 4.41 6.74 -2.98
C LYS A 125 4.62 5.24 -2.94
N ILE A 126 3.56 4.48 -3.17
CA ILE A 126 3.60 3.02 -3.29
C ILE A 126 4.07 2.67 -4.69
N VAL A 127 5.16 1.92 -4.79
CA VAL A 127 5.69 1.40 -6.06
C VAL A 127 5.39 -0.08 -6.26
N HIS A 128 5.13 -0.79 -5.16
CA HIS A 128 4.72 -2.19 -5.18
C HIS A 128 3.82 -2.50 -3.98
N TYR A 129 2.77 -3.27 -4.20
CA TYR A 129 1.93 -3.83 -3.14
C TYR A 129 1.51 -5.25 -3.53
N ALA A 130 1.64 -6.18 -2.61
CA ALA A 130 1.16 -7.55 -2.74
C ALA A 130 0.25 -7.90 -1.57
N LEU A 131 -0.92 -8.48 -1.88
CA LEU A 131 -1.88 -8.94 -0.88
C LEU A 131 -1.97 -10.46 -0.93
N THR A 132 -1.78 -11.12 0.21
CA THR A 132 -1.81 -12.58 0.32
C THR A 132 -2.75 -13.00 1.45
N MET A 133 -3.63 -13.97 1.20
CA MET A 133 -4.45 -14.58 2.25
C MET A 133 -3.56 -15.39 3.19
N LEU A 134 -3.76 -15.23 4.50
CA LEU A 134 -3.04 -15.99 5.51
C LEU A 134 -3.84 -17.24 5.89
N ILE A 135 -3.27 -18.40 5.60
CA ILE A 135 -3.89 -19.69 5.87
C ILE A 135 -3.27 -20.26 7.15
N PRO A 136 -4.06 -20.58 8.19
CA PRO A 136 -3.56 -21.26 9.38
C PRO A 136 -2.96 -22.63 9.01
N ASN A 137 -1.81 -22.97 9.60
CA ASN A 137 -1.11 -24.23 9.33
C ASN A 137 -1.99 -25.46 9.55
N SER A 138 -2.93 -25.41 10.50
CA SER A 138 -3.85 -26.50 10.81
C SER A 138 -4.80 -26.88 9.66
N VAL A 139 -5.03 -26.02 8.69
CA VAL A 139 -5.90 -26.24 7.53
C VAL A 139 -5.16 -26.11 6.19
N ALA A 140 -3.84 -25.89 6.22
CA ALA A 140 -3.06 -25.62 5.02
C ALA A 140 -3.11 -26.74 3.98
N GLU A 141 -3.09 -28.02 4.41
CA GLU A 141 -3.17 -29.17 3.53
C GLU A 141 -4.53 -29.26 2.81
N GLU A 142 -5.63 -29.04 3.54
CA GLU A 142 -6.98 -29.00 2.98
C GLU A 142 -7.14 -27.89 1.94
N VAL A 143 -6.70 -26.68 2.29
CA VAL A 143 -6.75 -25.53 1.38
C VAL A 143 -5.89 -25.77 0.15
N GLY A 144 -4.68 -26.30 0.30
CA GLY A 144 -3.79 -26.63 -0.80
C GLY A 144 -4.39 -27.70 -1.73
N SER A 145 -5.12 -28.69 -1.18
CA SER A 145 -5.83 -29.68 -1.99
C SER A 145 -6.96 -29.05 -2.81
N LYS A 146 -7.75 -28.17 -2.20
CA LYS A 146 -8.83 -27.43 -2.89
C LYS A 146 -8.29 -26.51 -3.98
N SER A 147 -7.19 -25.82 -3.71
CA SER A 147 -6.52 -24.94 -4.68
C SER A 147 -6.06 -25.74 -5.92
N ARG A 148 -5.34 -26.85 -5.71
CA ARG A 148 -4.91 -27.72 -6.83
C ARG A 148 -6.09 -28.24 -7.65
N ALA A 149 -7.18 -28.62 -7.00
CA ALA A 149 -8.37 -29.10 -7.70
C ALA A 149 -9.08 -27.98 -8.50
N ALA A 150 -9.01 -26.75 -8.04
CA ALA A 150 -9.55 -25.60 -8.77
C ALA A 150 -8.68 -25.24 -10.00
N ASP A 151 -7.36 -25.36 -9.86
CA ASP A 151 -6.40 -25.10 -10.94
C ASP A 151 -6.45 -26.13 -12.09
N ALA A 152 -6.98 -27.32 -11.84
CA ALA A 152 -7.07 -28.41 -12.81
C ALA A 152 -8.31 -28.34 -13.74
N LYS A 153 -9.18 -27.36 -13.54
CA LYS A 153 -10.40 -27.10 -14.33
C LYS A 153 -10.17 -26.08 -15.42
#